data_d966af068c27247f9ced7bf7e45e5370
#
_entry.id   d966af068c27247f9ced7bf7e45e5370
#
_cell.length_a   1.000
_cell.length_b   1.000
_cell.length_c   1.000
_cell.angle_alpha   90.00
_cell.angle_beta   90.00
_cell.angle_gamma   90.00
#
_symmetry.space_group_name_H-M   'P 1'
#
loop_
_entity.id
_entity.type
_entity.pdbx_description
1 polymer ?
#
loop_
_entity_poly.entity_id
_entity_poly.type
_entity_poly.pdbx_seq_one_letter_code
_entity_poly.pdbx_strand_id
1 'polypeptide(L)' 'MRYQTKTIQYNYVLIGIAKADVKIDTVKKYIFPGILQNVKTNPGMKLFRDNKVTLNYYYSDKNGEYVTEYIVRPEMYE' A
#
# COMPACT_ATOMS: atom_id res chain seq x y z
N MET A 1 -12.47 3.79 -26.58
CA MET A 1 -12.62 4.39 -25.24
C MET A 1 -11.38 4.12 -24.40
N ARG A 2 -10.93 5.12 -23.71
CA ARG A 2 -9.76 4.97 -22.84
C ARG A 2 -10.22 4.76 -21.39
N TYR A 3 -9.72 3.70 -20.80
CA TYR A 3 -9.89 3.51 -19.36
C TYR A 3 -8.92 4.39 -18.61
N GLN A 4 -9.45 5.15 -17.67
CA GLN A 4 -8.58 5.86 -16.74
C GLN A 4 -8.28 4.94 -15.57
N THR A 5 -7.00 4.73 -15.34
CA THR A 5 -6.56 3.97 -14.19
C THR A 5 -6.79 4.81 -12.94
N LYS A 6 -7.63 4.33 -12.06
CA LYS A 6 -7.88 4.99 -10.78
C LYS A 6 -6.82 4.55 -9.79
N THR A 7 -6.19 5.51 -9.15
CA THR A 7 -5.19 5.24 -8.12
C THR A 7 -5.59 5.96 -6.84
N ILE A 8 -5.61 5.22 -5.74
CA ILE A 8 -5.86 5.78 -4.42
C ILE A 8 -4.56 5.63 -3.62
N GLN A 9 -4.08 6.74 -3.05
CA GLN A 9 -2.89 6.71 -2.23
C GLN A 9 -3.25 6.83 -0.76
N TYR A 10 -2.74 5.90 0.03
CA TYR A 10 -2.83 5.93 1.49
C TYR A 10 -1.49 6.39 2.02
N ASN A 11 -1.50 7.42 2.86
CA ASN A 11 -0.28 7.95 3.46
C ASN A 11 -0.23 7.52 4.92
N TYR A 12 0.83 6.79 5.29
CA TYR A 12 1.04 6.32 6.65
C TYR A 12 2.34 6.91 7.19
N VAL A 13 2.31 7.28 8.46
CA VAL A 13 3.49 7.78 9.16
C VAL A 13 3.90 6.76 10.20
N LEU A 14 5.17 6.37 10.17
CA LEU A 14 5.73 5.44 11.15
C LEU A 14 6.11 6.24 12.40
N ILE A 15 5.18 6.32 13.34
CA ILE A 15 5.34 7.15 14.53
C ILE A 15 6.45 6.58 15.42
N GLY A 16 7.33 7.48 15.87
CA GLY A 16 8.41 7.10 16.78
C GLY A 16 9.60 6.42 16.12
N ILE A 17 9.57 6.22 14.81
CA ILE A 17 10.64 5.54 14.06
C ILE A 17 11.20 6.50 13.02
N ALA A 18 12.54 6.67 13.02
CA ALA A 18 13.23 7.41 11.98
C ALA A 18 13.61 6.47 10.84
N LYS A 19 13.73 7.01 9.64
CA LYS A 19 14.08 6.23 8.44
C LYS A 19 15.34 5.37 8.66
N ALA A 20 16.33 5.90 9.36
CA ALA A 20 17.58 5.20 9.62
C ALA A 20 17.39 3.93 10.45
N ASP A 21 16.32 3.86 11.24
CA ASP A 21 16.01 2.74 12.11
C ASP A 21 15.08 1.71 11.46
N VAL A 22 14.60 1.99 10.25
CA VAL A 22 13.67 1.12 9.56
C VAL A 22 14.42 0.16 8.66
N LYS A 23 14.19 -1.12 8.86
CA LYS A 23 14.70 -2.16 7.96
C LYS A 23 13.65 -2.39 6.88
N ILE A 24 13.86 -1.80 5.71
CA ILE A 24 12.90 -1.85 4.61
C ILE A 24 12.58 -3.28 4.19
N ASP A 25 13.59 -4.15 4.15
CA ASP A 25 13.37 -5.56 3.79
C ASP A 25 12.43 -6.26 4.76
N THR A 26 12.55 -5.94 6.06
CA THR A 26 11.65 -6.49 7.08
C THR A 26 10.22 -5.99 6.86
N VAL A 27 10.07 -4.70 6.58
CA VAL A 27 8.74 -4.12 6.28
C VAL A 27 8.11 -4.83 5.09
N LYS A 28 8.86 -4.98 4.01
CA LYS A 28 8.35 -5.65 2.81
C LYS A 28 7.97 -7.09 3.07
N LYS A 29 8.75 -7.79 3.89
CA LYS A 29 8.53 -9.20 4.16
C LYS A 29 7.30 -9.47 5.03
N TYR A 30 7.05 -8.60 6.03
CA TYR A 30 6.00 -8.85 7.01
C TYR A 30 4.73 -8.02 6.78
N ILE A 31 4.85 -6.82 6.25
CA ILE A 31 3.72 -5.91 6.10
C ILE A 31 3.04 -6.08 4.75
N PHE A 32 3.80 -6.14 3.66
CA PHE A 32 3.23 -6.16 2.32
C PHE A 32 2.33 -7.38 2.05
N PRO A 33 2.70 -8.61 2.45
CA PRO A 33 1.80 -9.75 2.25
C PRO A 33 0.47 -9.57 2.96
N GLY A 34 0.48 -8.98 4.16
CA GLY A 34 -0.73 -8.69 4.91
C GLY A 34 -1.61 -7.66 4.22
N ILE A 35 -1.01 -6.63 3.63
CA ILE A 35 -1.74 -5.62 2.87
C ILE A 35 -2.43 -6.27 1.67
N LEU A 36 -1.70 -7.05 0.90
CA LEU A 36 -2.26 -7.71 -0.29
C LEU A 36 -3.38 -8.67 0.09
N GLN A 37 -3.19 -9.45 1.14
CA GLN A 37 -4.21 -10.36 1.63
C GLN A 37 -5.46 -9.61 2.05
N ASN A 38 -5.32 -8.49 2.73
CA ASN A 38 -6.43 -7.65 3.13
C ASN A 38 -7.20 -7.13 1.91
N VAL A 39 -6.49 -6.67 0.88
CA VAL A 39 -7.12 -6.19 -0.35
C VAL A 39 -7.90 -7.29 -1.02
N LYS A 40 -7.37 -8.51 -1.04
CA LYS A 40 -8.01 -9.66 -1.68
C LYS A 40 -9.25 -10.15 -0.94
N THR A 41 -9.26 -10.09 0.38
CA THR A 41 -10.26 -10.80 1.18
C THR A 41 -11.21 -9.90 1.96
N ASN A 42 -10.82 -8.65 2.24
CA ASN A 42 -11.65 -7.75 3.04
C ASN A 42 -12.89 -7.32 2.26
N PRO A 43 -14.10 -7.60 2.77
CA PRO A 43 -15.33 -7.14 2.11
C PRO A 43 -15.38 -5.64 1.88
N GLY A 44 -14.77 -4.84 2.77
CA GLY A 44 -14.69 -3.39 2.62
C GLY A 44 -13.89 -2.94 1.42
N MET A 45 -13.05 -3.81 0.86
CA MET A 45 -12.23 -3.51 -0.31
C MET A 45 -12.88 -3.99 -1.62
N LYS A 46 -14.06 -4.61 -1.54
CA LYS A 46 -14.73 -5.18 -2.70
C LYS A 46 -14.97 -4.14 -3.80
N LEU A 47 -15.38 -2.95 -3.43
CA LEU A 47 -15.65 -1.88 -4.39
C LEU A 47 -14.37 -1.53 -5.17
N PHE A 48 -13.24 -1.49 -4.50
CA PHE A 48 -11.96 -1.21 -5.15
C PHE A 48 -11.56 -2.35 -6.11
N ARG A 49 -11.77 -3.60 -5.69
CA ARG A 49 -11.49 -4.76 -6.55
C ARG A 49 -12.38 -4.74 -7.79
N ASP A 50 -13.68 -4.48 -7.62
CA ASP A 50 -14.64 -4.47 -8.71
C ASP A 50 -14.34 -3.36 -9.72
N ASN A 51 -13.81 -2.25 -9.27
CA ASN A 51 -13.47 -1.11 -10.12
C ASN A 51 -12.02 -1.11 -10.60
N LYS A 52 -11.27 -2.15 -10.27
CA LYS A 52 -9.86 -2.32 -10.68
C LYS A 52 -8.99 -1.12 -10.31
N VAL A 53 -9.13 -0.68 -9.07
CA VAL A 53 -8.39 0.45 -8.55
C VAL A 53 -6.97 0.02 -8.17
N THR A 54 -5.99 0.85 -8.48
CA THR A 54 -4.62 0.68 -8.00
C THR A 54 -4.50 1.36 -6.64
N LEU A 55 -3.95 0.64 -5.66
CA LEU A 55 -3.79 1.14 -4.31
C LEU A 55 -2.31 1.36 -4.02
N ASN A 56 -1.95 2.58 -3.64
CA ASN A 56 -0.58 2.92 -3.29
C ASN A 56 -0.49 3.20 -1.78
N TYR A 57 0.22 2.33 -1.07
CA TYR A 57 0.46 2.49 0.37
C TYR A 57 1.82 3.15 0.55
N TYR A 58 1.79 4.43 0.87
CA TYR A 58 2.99 5.26 0.99
C TYR A 58 3.36 5.42 2.47
N TYR A 59 4.58 5.05 2.82
CA TYR A 59 5.06 5.12 4.20
C TYR A 59 6.15 6.16 4.33
N SER A 60 6.00 7.04 5.31
CA SER A 60 7.00 8.04 5.68
C SER A 60 7.39 7.86 7.14
N ASP A 61 8.53 8.44 7.54
CA ASP A 61 8.97 8.39 8.93
C ASP A 61 8.37 9.55 9.75
N LYS A 62 8.76 9.61 11.02
CA LYS A 62 8.28 10.66 11.93
C LYS A 62 8.64 12.07 11.49
N ASN A 63 9.63 12.21 10.62
CA ASN A 63 10.07 13.50 10.09
C ASN A 63 9.45 13.82 8.73
N GLY A 64 8.58 12.96 8.24
CA GLY A 64 7.94 13.13 6.94
C GLY A 64 8.79 12.67 5.76
N GLU A 65 9.92 12.01 6.02
CA GLU A 65 10.78 11.50 4.96
C GLU A 65 10.25 10.17 4.40
N TYR A 66 10.36 10.00 3.10
CA TYR A 66 9.94 8.77 2.42
C TYR A 66 10.73 7.57 2.95
N VAL A 67 10.02 6.51 3.31
CA VAL A 67 10.61 5.25 3.73
C VAL A 67 10.45 4.21 2.63
N THR A 68 9.21 3.89 2.29
CA THR A 68 8.90 2.91 1.25
C THR A 68 7.46 3.09 0.80
N GLU A 69 7.11 2.43 -0.30
CA GLU A 69 5.72 2.38 -0.74
C GLU A 69 5.41 1.01 -1.30
N TYR A 70 4.16 0.61 -1.25
CA TYR A 70 3.69 -0.63 -1.81
C TYR A 70 2.52 -0.34 -2.73
N ILE A 71 2.66 -0.71 -4.00
CA ILE A 71 1.65 -0.48 -5.01
C ILE A 71 0.94 -1.80 -5.29
N VAL A 72 -0.37 -1.83 -5.01
CA VAL A 72 -1.20 -2.99 -5.29
C VAL A 72 -1.97 -2.72 -6.56
N ARG A 73 -1.62 -3.42 -7.63
CA ARG A 73 -2.28 -3.30 -8.93
C ARG A 73 -3.39 -4.31 -9.08
N PRO A 74 -4.36 -4.04 -9.99
CA PRO A 74 -5.48 -4.97 -10.18
C PRO A 74 -5.06 -6.42 -10.44
N GLU A 75 -4.02 -6.64 -11.23
CA GLU A 75 -3.55 -7.98 -11.54
C GLU A 75 -3.04 -8.75 -10.31
N MET A 76 -2.76 -8.06 -9.23
CA MET A 76 -2.25 -8.68 -8.01
C MET A 76 -3.37 -9.24 -7.13
N TYR A 77 -4.59 -8.71 -7.26
CA TYR A 77 -5.71 -9.17 -6.44
C TYR A 77 -6.85 -9.79 -7.24
N GLU A 78 -6.67 -9.91 -8.53
CA GLU A 78 -7.62 -10.62 -9.40
C GLU A 78 -7.54 -12.13 -9.24
#